data_752a12d70f517b5792f99f27ce8b4334
#
_entry.id   752a12d70f517b5792f99f27ce8b4334
#
_cell.length_a   1.000
_cell.length_b   1.000
_cell.length_c   1.000
_cell.angle_alpha   90.00
_cell.angle_beta   90.00
_cell.angle_gamma   90.00
#
_symmetry.space_group_name_H-M   'P 1'
#
loop_
_entity.id
_entity.type
_entity.pdbx_description
1 polymer ?
#
loop_
_entity_poly.entity_id
_entity_poly.type
_entity_poly.pdbx_seq_one_letter_code
_entity_poly.pdbx_strand_id
1 'polypeptide(L)'
;EISNIVEAFCGRTEKAGYFVSVYANLWWLNNKISDRVKERYDIWLAQWADAPSYGGKYGMWQYTSSGKTGGITGNTDMDLAFKDYPNIMRANGLNGFSKGAAESTDNVKSGTFPPRRSVALCNTPLFSSAYSKAPSARKSGTYYIYDGIEINGRYRITSSASFALKKPIGKNVTGFVNADDIR
;
A
#
# COMPACT_ATOMS: atom_id res chain seq x y z
N GLU A 1 -1.41 26.07 -17.76
CA GLU A 1 -2.50 25.45 -18.55
C GLU A 1 -2.81 24.03 -18.02
N ILE A 2 -1.86 23.11 -17.95
CA ILE A 2 -2.06 21.72 -17.47
C ILE A 2 -2.64 21.68 -16.05
N SER A 3 -2.09 22.44 -15.12
CA SER A 3 -2.57 22.48 -13.73
C SER A 3 -4.03 22.92 -13.60
N ASN A 4 -4.50 23.82 -14.47
CA ASN A 4 -5.90 24.23 -14.50
C ASN A 4 -6.83 23.07 -14.96
N ILE A 5 -6.36 22.27 -15.93
CA ILE A 5 -7.09 21.09 -16.39
C ILE A 5 -7.17 20.05 -15.26
N VAL A 6 -6.05 19.78 -14.60
CA VAL A 6 -5.99 18.87 -13.46
C VAL A 6 -6.93 19.32 -12.35
N GLU A 7 -6.92 20.60 -11.97
CA GLU A 7 -7.82 21.12 -10.94
C GLU A 7 -9.28 21.03 -11.33
N ALA A 8 -9.62 21.36 -12.58
CA ALA A 8 -10.99 21.26 -13.07
C ALA A 8 -11.50 19.82 -13.01
N PHE A 9 -10.68 18.86 -13.45
CA PHE A 9 -11.01 17.45 -13.40
C PHE A 9 -11.13 16.95 -11.96
N CYS A 10 -10.12 17.19 -11.13
CA CYS A 10 -10.08 16.76 -9.74
C CYS A 10 -11.24 17.36 -8.94
N GLY A 11 -11.50 18.65 -9.08
CA GLY A 11 -12.60 19.32 -8.40
C GLY A 11 -13.98 18.81 -8.82
N ARG A 12 -14.15 18.40 -10.09
CA ARG A 12 -15.39 17.76 -10.55
C ARG A 12 -15.56 16.37 -9.96
N THR A 13 -14.48 15.60 -9.89
CA THR A 13 -14.46 14.25 -9.32
C THR A 13 -14.74 14.27 -7.82
N GLU A 14 -14.15 15.23 -7.08
CA GLU A 14 -14.48 15.44 -5.66
C GLU A 14 -15.96 15.79 -5.44
N LYS A 15 -16.51 16.72 -6.26
CA LYS A 15 -17.95 17.06 -6.20
C LYS A 15 -18.86 15.87 -6.48
N ALA A 16 -18.40 14.90 -7.24
CA ALA A 16 -19.12 13.66 -7.49
C ALA A 16 -18.96 12.63 -6.34
N GLY A 17 -18.27 12.98 -5.25
CA GLY A 17 -18.14 12.13 -4.07
C GLY A 17 -16.98 11.15 -4.11
N TYR A 18 -15.95 11.40 -4.91
CA TYR A 18 -14.78 10.52 -4.99
C TYR A 18 -13.58 11.11 -4.27
N PHE A 19 -12.78 10.25 -3.66
CA PHE A 19 -11.41 10.59 -3.24
C PHE A 19 -10.55 10.76 -4.49
N VAL A 20 -9.74 11.81 -4.52
CA VAL A 20 -8.92 12.15 -5.69
C VAL A 20 -7.45 12.15 -5.33
N SER A 21 -6.65 11.51 -6.18
CA SER A 21 -5.19 11.54 -6.15
C SER A 21 -4.66 11.86 -7.55
N VAL A 22 -3.60 12.65 -7.63
CA VAL A 22 -2.95 13.01 -8.90
C VAL A 22 -1.81 12.04 -9.15
N TYR A 23 -2.00 11.13 -10.13
CA TYR A 23 -0.95 10.24 -10.61
C TYR A 23 -0.04 10.97 -11.60
N ALA A 24 1.24 11.07 -11.28
CA ALA A 24 2.23 11.63 -12.17
C ALA A 24 3.63 11.11 -11.88
N ASN A 25 4.49 11.09 -12.91
CA ASN A 25 5.90 10.77 -12.71
C ASN A 25 6.67 11.98 -12.13
N LEU A 26 7.89 11.69 -11.65
CA LEU A 26 8.77 12.69 -11.02
C LEU A 26 8.97 13.93 -11.88
N TRP A 27 9.18 13.76 -13.21
CA TRP A 27 9.42 14.88 -14.11
C TRP A 27 8.21 15.81 -14.21
N TRP A 28 6.99 15.23 -14.33
CA TRP A 28 5.75 16.00 -14.39
C TRP A 28 5.48 16.77 -13.09
N LEU A 29 5.70 16.13 -11.95
CA LEU A 29 5.53 16.77 -10.65
C LEU A 29 6.49 17.94 -10.45
N ASN A 30 7.72 17.81 -10.93
CA ASN A 30 8.72 18.87 -10.79
C ASN A 30 8.59 19.99 -11.82
N ASN A 31 8.03 19.73 -13.02
CA ASN A 31 8.11 20.67 -14.14
C ASN A 31 6.76 21.12 -14.71
N LYS A 32 5.67 20.40 -14.47
CA LYS A 32 4.37 20.67 -15.12
C LYS A 32 3.21 20.88 -14.14
N ILE A 33 3.25 20.24 -12.99
CA ILE A 33 2.20 20.35 -11.99
C ILE A 33 2.57 21.45 -11.01
N SER A 34 1.70 22.47 -10.88
CA SER A 34 1.92 23.59 -9.97
C SER A 34 1.87 23.15 -8.51
N ASP A 35 2.54 23.92 -7.64
CA ASP A 35 2.53 23.69 -6.20
C ASP A 35 1.11 23.71 -5.63
N ARG A 36 0.26 24.61 -6.13
CA ARG A 36 -1.15 24.69 -5.77
C ARG A 36 -1.89 23.35 -5.92
N VAL A 37 -1.65 22.62 -7.00
CA VAL A 37 -2.22 21.27 -7.23
C VAL A 37 -1.62 20.26 -6.26
N LYS A 38 -0.29 20.28 -6.10
CA LYS A 38 0.46 19.35 -5.23
C LYS A 38 0.13 19.53 -3.74
N GLU A 39 -0.23 20.74 -3.33
CA GLU A 39 -0.66 21.02 -1.96
C GLU A 39 -2.12 20.66 -1.71
N ARG A 40 -2.97 20.83 -2.74
CA ARG A 40 -4.42 20.63 -2.64
C ARG A 40 -4.82 19.15 -2.73
N TYR A 41 -4.18 18.39 -3.59
CA TYR A 41 -4.56 17.00 -3.89
C TYR A 41 -3.52 16.01 -3.37
N ASP A 42 -3.98 14.81 -3.09
CA ASP A 42 -3.06 13.71 -2.80
C ASP A 42 -2.22 13.35 -4.05
N ILE A 43 -0.98 12.96 -3.84
CA ILE A 43 -0.08 12.60 -4.95
C ILE A 43 0.17 11.09 -4.94
N TRP A 44 -0.01 10.50 -6.10
CA TRP A 44 0.42 9.15 -6.43
C TRP A 44 1.66 9.26 -7.33
N LEU A 45 2.83 9.19 -6.71
CA LEU A 45 4.11 9.33 -7.40
C LEU A 45 4.42 8.08 -8.22
N ALA A 46 4.69 8.22 -9.51
CA ALA A 46 5.30 7.19 -10.35
C ALA A 46 6.81 7.46 -10.48
N GLN A 47 7.60 6.66 -9.80
CA GLN A 47 9.06 6.71 -9.91
C GLN A 47 9.63 5.32 -9.69
N TRP A 48 10.07 4.67 -10.76
CA TRP A 48 10.59 3.31 -10.70
C TRP A 48 12.05 3.34 -10.24
N ALA A 49 12.22 3.16 -8.95
CA ALA A 49 13.51 3.27 -8.26
C ALA A 49 13.49 2.47 -6.96
N ASP A 50 14.65 2.32 -6.35
CA ASP A 50 14.78 1.67 -5.03
C ASP A 50 14.29 2.56 -3.88
N ALA A 51 14.32 3.88 -4.09
CA ALA A 51 13.77 4.87 -3.18
C ALA A 51 13.31 6.09 -4.00
N PRO A 52 12.23 6.77 -3.58
CA PRO A 52 11.79 7.98 -4.24
C PRO A 52 12.74 9.14 -3.96
N SER A 53 12.99 9.96 -4.98
CA SER A 53 13.76 11.21 -4.87
C SER A 53 12.89 12.47 -4.95
N TYR A 54 11.56 12.30 -5.02
CA TYR A 54 10.63 13.42 -4.99
C TYR A 54 10.62 14.10 -3.63
N GLY A 55 10.92 15.40 -3.59
CA GLY A 55 11.00 16.18 -2.35
C GLY A 55 9.65 16.64 -1.79
N GLY A 56 8.55 16.45 -2.52
CA GLY A 56 7.20 16.82 -2.09
C GLY A 56 6.49 15.72 -1.30
N LYS A 57 5.27 16.01 -0.84
CA LYS A 57 4.42 15.03 -0.15
C LYS A 57 3.73 14.13 -1.18
N TYR A 58 3.62 12.84 -0.86
CA TYR A 58 2.87 11.86 -1.64
C TYR A 58 2.25 10.83 -0.71
N GLY A 59 1.09 10.31 -1.08
CA GLY A 59 0.38 9.29 -0.30
C GLY A 59 0.56 7.89 -0.87
N MET A 60 0.92 7.77 -2.15
CA MET A 60 1.16 6.51 -2.82
C MET A 60 2.38 6.61 -3.74
N TRP A 61 3.11 5.51 -3.87
CA TRP A 61 4.29 5.42 -4.74
C TRP A 61 4.28 4.14 -5.55
N GLN A 62 4.20 4.30 -6.87
CA GLN A 62 4.46 3.22 -7.83
C GLN A 62 5.97 3.08 -8.00
N TYR A 63 6.54 2.00 -7.49
CA TYR A 63 7.99 1.80 -7.45
C TYR A 63 8.54 0.93 -8.57
N THR A 64 7.69 0.22 -9.31
CA THR A 64 8.06 -0.57 -10.49
C THR A 64 6.87 -0.83 -11.38
N SER A 65 7.13 -1.03 -12.68
CA SER A 65 6.16 -1.53 -13.67
C SER A 65 6.48 -2.95 -14.14
N SER A 66 7.45 -3.61 -13.50
CA SER A 66 7.91 -4.95 -13.88
C SER A 66 7.79 -5.97 -12.74
N GLY A 67 6.91 -5.68 -11.77
CA GLY A 67 6.59 -6.60 -10.69
C GLY A 67 5.97 -7.90 -11.17
N LYS A 68 5.96 -8.89 -10.30
CA LYS A 68 5.32 -10.20 -10.55
C LYS A 68 4.35 -10.50 -9.43
N THR A 69 3.13 -10.86 -9.81
CA THR A 69 2.05 -11.20 -8.88
C THR A 69 1.51 -12.58 -9.23
N GLY A 70 1.31 -13.43 -8.22
CA GLY A 70 0.75 -14.76 -8.43
C GLY A 70 -0.65 -14.68 -9.08
N GLY A 71 -0.86 -15.47 -10.13
CA GLY A 71 -2.13 -15.50 -10.89
C GLY A 71 -2.21 -14.49 -12.04
N ILE A 72 -1.20 -13.63 -12.22
CA ILE A 72 -1.12 -12.69 -13.35
C ILE A 72 0.08 -13.04 -14.23
N THR A 73 -0.18 -13.27 -15.52
CA THR A 73 0.87 -13.48 -16.51
C THR A 73 1.38 -12.13 -17.01
N GLY A 74 2.69 -11.92 -16.99
CA GLY A 74 3.31 -10.68 -17.46
C GLY A 74 3.84 -9.81 -16.32
N ASN A 75 4.03 -8.54 -16.60
CA ASN A 75 4.48 -7.54 -15.65
C ASN A 75 3.26 -6.88 -14.99
N THR A 76 3.45 -6.44 -13.76
CA THR A 76 2.43 -5.77 -12.95
C THR A 76 3.05 -4.53 -12.33
N ASP A 77 2.33 -3.43 -12.37
CA ASP A 77 2.67 -2.25 -11.58
C ASP A 77 2.54 -2.58 -10.11
N MET A 78 3.51 -2.12 -9.32
CA MET A 78 3.53 -2.35 -7.88
C MET A 78 3.61 -1.01 -7.15
N ASP A 79 2.75 -0.87 -6.16
CA ASP A 79 2.57 0.37 -5.42
C ASP A 79 2.72 0.18 -3.91
N LEU A 80 3.14 1.26 -3.24
CA LEU A 80 3.13 1.40 -1.80
C LEU A 80 2.18 2.51 -1.41
N ALA A 81 1.14 2.19 -0.65
CA ALA A 81 0.27 3.16 0.00
C ALA A 81 0.83 3.52 1.38
N PHE A 82 0.99 4.81 1.63
CA PHE A 82 1.46 5.35 2.92
C PHE A 82 0.31 5.88 3.77
N LYS A 83 -0.92 5.88 3.23
CA LYS A 83 -2.17 6.27 3.88
C LYS A 83 -3.14 5.10 3.86
N ASP A 84 -4.02 5.08 4.83
CA ASP A 84 -5.15 4.14 4.86
C ASP A 84 -6.31 4.69 4.01
N TYR A 85 -6.20 4.55 2.69
CA TYR A 85 -7.22 5.04 1.76
C TYR A 85 -8.60 4.43 1.98
N PRO A 86 -8.75 3.13 2.25
CA PRO A 86 -10.05 2.55 2.57
C PRO A 86 -10.75 3.25 3.74
N ASN A 87 -10.05 3.51 4.82
CA ASN A 87 -10.62 4.21 5.97
C ASN A 87 -10.88 5.69 5.70
N ILE A 88 -9.99 6.36 4.97
CA ILE A 88 -10.23 7.75 4.55
C ILE A 88 -11.51 7.85 3.72
N MET A 89 -11.71 6.95 2.76
CA MET A 89 -12.91 6.93 1.91
C MET A 89 -14.18 6.65 2.71
N ARG A 90 -14.16 5.65 3.60
CA ARG A 90 -15.31 5.30 4.44
C ARG A 90 -15.68 6.41 5.43
N ALA A 91 -14.69 6.93 6.16
CA ALA A 91 -14.92 7.98 7.15
C ALA A 91 -15.55 9.24 6.55
N ASN A 92 -15.22 9.53 5.29
CA ASN A 92 -15.72 10.70 4.57
C ASN A 92 -16.92 10.40 3.66
N GLY A 93 -17.36 9.16 3.56
CA GLY A 93 -18.48 8.79 2.68
C GLY A 93 -18.15 8.95 1.21
N LEU A 94 -16.90 8.69 0.82
CA LEU A 94 -16.41 8.82 -0.56
C LEU A 94 -16.45 7.47 -1.29
N ASN A 95 -16.36 7.51 -2.63
CA ASN A 95 -16.29 6.32 -3.49
C ASN A 95 -17.49 5.36 -3.30
N GLY A 96 -18.68 5.91 -3.04
CA GLY A 96 -19.90 5.12 -2.85
C GLY A 96 -20.08 4.54 -1.44
N PHE A 97 -19.19 4.82 -0.50
CA PHE A 97 -19.41 4.47 0.90
C PHE A 97 -20.39 5.41 1.57
N SER A 98 -21.25 4.89 2.47
CA SER A 98 -22.08 5.73 3.33
C SER A 98 -21.21 6.44 4.36
N LYS A 99 -21.42 7.75 4.56
CA LYS A 99 -20.71 8.52 5.58
C LYS A 99 -21.01 7.95 6.95
N GLY A 100 -19.98 7.61 7.72
CA GLY A 100 -20.14 7.00 9.03
C GLY A 100 -20.23 5.48 9.02
N ALA A 101 -20.15 4.83 7.87
CA ALA A 101 -19.83 3.40 7.80
C ALA A 101 -18.35 3.19 8.20
N ALA A 102 -17.97 3.76 9.31
CA ALA A 102 -16.74 3.45 10.01
C ALA A 102 -16.93 2.09 10.67
N GLU A 103 -16.85 1.05 9.86
CA GLU A 103 -16.53 -0.30 10.28
C GLU A 103 -15.66 -0.94 9.21
N SER A 104 -14.43 -0.66 9.27
CA SER A 104 -13.50 -1.59 9.85
C SER A 104 -12.51 -0.76 10.63
N THR A 105 -12.58 -0.84 11.92
CA THR A 105 -11.37 -0.75 12.70
C THR A 105 -10.43 -1.74 12.02
N ASP A 106 -9.57 -1.22 11.14
CA ASP A 106 -8.38 -1.96 10.83
C ASP A 106 -7.83 -2.31 12.20
N ASN A 107 -7.92 -3.58 12.57
CA ASN A 107 -7.29 -4.06 13.79
C ASN A 107 -5.77 -3.98 13.59
N VAL A 108 -5.31 -2.75 13.40
CA VAL A 108 -3.89 -2.43 13.39
C VAL A 108 -3.51 -2.25 14.84
N LYS A 109 -2.83 -3.22 15.36
CA LYS A 109 -2.34 -3.21 16.74
C LYS A 109 -0.86 -3.61 16.75
N SER A 110 -0.16 -3.21 17.80
CA SER A 110 1.11 -3.84 18.13
C SER A 110 0.86 -5.33 18.32
N GLY A 111 1.42 -6.14 17.45
CA GLY A 111 1.18 -7.57 17.48
C GLY A 111 1.96 -8.26 18.60
N THR A 112 1.55 -9.48 18.94
CA THR A 112 2.22 -10.33 19.92
C THR A 112 3.61 -10.79 19.43
N PHE A 113 3.83 -10.78 18.11
CA PHE A 113 5.08 -11.26 17.52
C PHE A 113 5.99 -10.08 17.13
N PRO A 114 7.16 -9.92 17.80
CA PRO A 114 8.06 -8.82 17.50
C PRO A 114 8.73 -8.96 16.13
N PRO A 115 9.25 -7.85 15.56
CA PRO A 115 10.04 -7.89 14.33
C PRO A 115 11.22 -8.87 14.45
N ARG A 116 11.60 -9.49 13.33
CA ARG A 116 12.68 -10.48 13.21
C ARG A 116 12.45 -11.81 13.92
N ARG A 117 11.32 -11.99 14.60
CA ARG A 117 10.98 -13.32 15.14
C ARG A 117 10.86 -14.31 13.98
N SER A 118 11.53 -15.45 14.09
CA SER A 118 11.37 -16.56 13.15
C SER A 118 10.02 -17.21 13.31
N VAL A 119 9.41 -17.60 12.20
CA VAL A 119 8.14 -18.34 12.14
C VAL A 119 8.28 -19.51 11.18
N ALA A 120 7.89 -20.69 11.62
CA ALA A 120 7.86 -21.88 10.77
C ALA A 120 6.49 -21.99 10.11
N LEU A 121 6.49 -22.02 8.78
CA LEU A 121 5.29 -22.21 7.97
C LEU A 121 5.25 -23.66 7.43
N CYS A 122 4.09 -24.28 7.43
CA CYS A 122 3.87 -25.60 6.88
C CYS A 122 2.61 -25.57 6.00
N ASN A 123 2.81 -25.50 4.68
CA ASN A 123 1.70 -25.34 3.71
C ASN A 123 0.73 -24.20 4.10
N THR A 124 1.28 -23.13 4.67
CA THR A 124 0.51 -21.99 5.23
C THR A 124 0.01 -21.08 4.13
N PRO A 125 -1.26 -20.64 4.18
CA PRO A 125 -1.80 -19.66 3.26
C PRO A 125 -1.02 -18.34 3.32
N LEU A 126 -0.58 -17.84 2.18
CA LEU A 126 0.07 -16.54 2.02
C LEU A 126 -0.88 -15.60 1.28
N PHE A 127 -1.07 -14.41 1.81
CA PHE A 127 -1.93 -13.38 1.24
C PHE A 127 -1.10 -12.22 0.69
N SER A 128 -1.56 -11.60 -0.39
CA SER A 128 -0.91 -10.43 -0.98
C SER A 128 -1.11 -9.16 -0.14
N SER A 129 -2.16 -9.12 0.68
CA SER A 129 -2.43 -8.02 1.63
C SER A 129 -3.16 -8.53 2.86
N ALA A 130 -3.23 -7.69 3.90
CA ALA A 130 -4.03 -7.97 5.09
C ALA A 130 -5.54 -8.02 4.82
N TYR A 131 -5.99 -7.54 3.67
CA TYR A 131 -7.40 -7.44 3.27
C TYR A 131 -7.82 -8.48 2.23
N SER A 132 -6.87 -9.25 1.68
CA SER A 132 -7.17 -10.25 0.64
C SER A 132 -8.14 -11.31 1.15
N LYS A 133 -9.22 -11.55 0.41
CA LYS A 133 -10.23 -12.57 0.77
C LYS A 133 -9.74 -14.00 0.52
N ALA A 134 -8.81 -14.19 -0.42
CA ALA A 134 -8.24 -15.47 -0.77
C ALA A 134 -6.71 -15.44 -0.72
N PRO A 135 -6.05 -16.55 -0.39
CA PRO A 135 -4.61 -16.65 -0.44
C PRO A 135 -4.12 -16.58 -1.90
N SER A 136 -2.99 -15.90 -2.11
CA SER A 136 -2.30 -15.84 -3.39
C SER A 136 -1.36 -17.04 -3.62
N ALA A 137 -0.93 -17.69 -2.54
CA ALA A 137 -0.03 -18.84 -2.57
C ALA A 137 -0.11 -19.63 -1.25
N ARG A 138 0.62 -20.75 -1.18
CA ARG A 138 0.95 -21.43 0.07
C ARG A 138 2.46 -21.52 0.23
N LYS A 139 2.95 -21.43 1.46
CA LYS A 139 4.38 -21.43 1.75
C LYS A 139 4.71 -22.41 2.88
N SER A 140 5.91 -23.00 2.76
CA SER A 140 6.54 -23.80 3.81
C SER A 140 7.96 -23.32 4.02
N GLY A 141 8.51 -23.51 5.20
CA GLY A 141 9.87 -23.12 5.57
C GLY A 141 9.91 -22.02 6.62
N THR A 142 11.10 -21.50 6.88
CA THR A 142 11.32 -20.47 7.89
C THR A 142 11.20 -19.08 7.25
N TYR A 143 10.38 -18.25 7.87
CA TYR A 143 10.21 -16.83 7.55
C TYR A 143 10.40 -15.99 8.81
N TYR A 144 10.29 -14.68 8.69
CA TYR A 144 10.51 -13.77 9.82
C TYR A 144 9.42 -12.71 9.82
N ILE A 145 8.96 -12.33 11.02
CA ILE A 145 8.04 -11.20 11.18
C ILE A 145 8.74 -9.92 10.69
N TYR A 146 8.06 -9.19 9.81
CA TYR A 146 8.67 -8.01 9.18
C TYR A 146 8.72 -6.80 10.13
N ASP A 147 7.61 -6.38 10.72
CA ASP A 147 7.48 -5.14 11.50
C ASP A 147 6.76 -5.30 12.84
N GLY A 148 6.26 -6.47 13.15
CA GLY A 148 5.54 -6.72 14.40
C GLY A 148 4.15 -6.07 14.47
N ILE A 149 3.65 -5.57 13.35
CA ILE A 149 2.32 -4.95 13.26
C ILE A 149 1.32 -6.00 12.78
N GLU A 150 0.27 -6.22 13.58
CA GLU A 150 -0.87 -7.03 13.20
C GLU A 150 -1.94 -6.16 12.52
N ILE A 151 -2.35 -6.55 11.32
CA ILE A 151 -3.37 -5.87 10.54
C ILE A 151 -4.44 -6.89 10.16
N ASN A 152 -5.67 -6.70 10.64
CA ASN A 152 -6.79 -7.62 10.38
C ASN A 152 -6.45 -9.08 10.70
N GLY A 153 -5.79 -9.34 11.84
CA GLY A 153 -5.38 -10.68 12.24
C GLY A 153 -4.23 -11.27 11.44
N ARG A 154 -3.48 -10.45 10.69
CA ARG A 154 -2.36 -10.89 9.85
C ARG A 154 -1.09 -10.13 10.11
N TYR A 155 0.02 -10.83 9.95
CA TYR A 155 1.37 -10.26 10.02
C TYR A 155 2.03 -10.23 8.66
N ARG A 156 2.82 -9.18 8.42
CA ARG A 156 3.78 -9.16 7.30
C ARG A 156 4.94 -10.09 7.63
N ILE A 157 5.31 -10.92 6.67
CA ILE A 157 6.49 -11.78 6.79
C ILE A 157 7.51 -11.50 5.71
N THR A 158 8.74 -11.84 5.98
CA THR A 158 9.89 -11.70 5.07
C THR A 158 10.72 -12.98 5.04
N SER A 159 11.47 -13.20 3.95
CA SER A 159 12.30 -14.40 3.76
C SER A 159 13.60 -14.37 4.58
N SER A 160 14.00 -13.24 5.14
CA SER A 160 15.23 -13.10 5.95
C SER A 160 15.03 -12.10 7.08
N ALA A 161 15.59 -12.41 8.25
CA ALA A 161 15.61 -11.48 9.39
C ALA A 161 16.29 -10.15 9.04
N SER A 162 17.24 -10.16 8.11
CA SER A 162 17.95 -8.97 7.64
C SER A 162 17.07 -8.02 6.81
N PHE A 163 15.95 -8.49 6.28
CA PHE A 163 15.00 -7.68 5.52
C PHE A 163 13.92 -7.05 6.41
N ALA A 164 13.76 -7.55 7.64
CA ALA A 164 12.79 -6.98 8.57
C ALA A 164 13.09 -5.51 8.87
N LEU A 165 12.04 -4.69 8.86
CA LEU A 165 12.06 -3.23 9.04
C LEU A 165 12.77 -2.44 7.92
N LYS A 166 13.33 -3.09 6.91
CA LYS A 166 13.97 -2.37 5.79
C LYS A 166 12.94 -1.71 4.87
N LYS A 167 13.26 -0.51 4.43
CA LYS A 167 12.51 0.21 3.41
C LYS A 167 13.14 -0.01 2.01
N PRO A 168 12.37 0.04 0.94
CA PRO A 168 10.91 0.12 0.91
C PRO A 168 10.26 -1.22 1.31
N ILE A 169 9.09 -1.15 1.91
CA ILE A 169 8.36 -2.33 2.43
C ILE A 169 8.15 -3.38 1.33
N GLY A 170 7.68 -2.97 0.16
CA GLY A 170 7.29 -3.88 -0.93
C GLY A 170 8.40 -4.80 -1.44
N LYS A 171 9.66 -4.39 -1.37
CA LYS A 171 10.81 -5.23 -1.75
C LYS A 171 11.21 -6.23 -0.66
N ASN A 172 10.85 -5.95 0.58
CA ASN A 172 11.34 -6.68 1.74
C ASN A 172 10.25 -7.54 2.41
N VAL A 173 9.01 -7.43 1.98
CA VAL A 173 7.89 -8.25 2.46
C VAL A 173 7.59 -9.35 1.45
N THR A 174 7.50 -10.60 1.93
CA THR A 174 7.11 -11.75 1.11
C THR A 174 5.59 -11.84 0.96
N GLY A 175 4.84 -11.39 1.97
CA GLY A 175 3.38 -11.42 2.02
C GLY A 175 2.86 -11.35 3.44
N PHE A 176 1.58 -11.75 3.60
CA PHE A 176 0.88 -11.74 4.88
C PHE A 176 0.44 -13.16 5.26
N VAL A 177 0.52 -13.49 6.53
CA VAL A 177 0.02 -14.74 7.12
C VAL A 177 -0.93 -14.44 8.27
N ASN A 178 -1.92 -15.30 8.51
CA ASN A 178 -2.80 -15.11 9.65
C ASN A 178 -2.01 -15.32 10.96
N ALA A 179 -2.38 -14.58 11.98
CA ALA A 179 -1.78 -14.70 13.31
C ALA A 179 -1.86 -16.12 13.87
N ASP A 180 -2.99 -16.80 13.64
CA ASP A 180 -3.24 -18.16 14.11
C ASP A 180 -2.39 -19.22 13.38
N ASP A 181 -1.88 -18.91 12.21
CA ASP A 181 -1.01 -19.81 11.43
C ASP A 181 0.47 -19.70 11.84
N ILE A 182 0.82 -18.77 12.75
CA ILE A 182 2.18 -18.51 13.22
C ILE A 182 2.46 -19.34 14.48
N ARG A 183 3.44 -20.21 14.40
CA ARG A 183 3.90 -21.05 15.52
C ARG A 183 5.35 -20.73 15.92
#